data_b6e650ed2afa5d9780fec1715bfddb92
#
_entry.id   b6e650ed2afa5d9780fec1715bfddb92
#
_cell.length_a   1.000
_cell.length_b   1.000
_cell.length_c   1.000
_cell.angle_alpha   90.00
_cell.angle_beta   90.00
_cell.angle_gamma   90.00
#
_symmetry.space_group_name_H-M   'P 1'
#
loop_
_entity.id
_entity.type
_entity.pdbx_description
1 polymer ?
#
loop_
_entity_poly.entity_id
_entity_poly.type
_entity_poly.pdbx_seq_one_letter_code
_entity_poly.pdbx_strand_id
1 'polypeptide(L)'
;AIGNTLVLIGSVLAISVVAGTLLAVLFDQPFAGRGVARILVISPFFVMPTVAALIWKNMMLHPVYGLAAWVARLFGAEPVDWLATHPMLSVIIIVAWQWTPFAFLILLTALQSLDPEQKEAAQLDGASPVRIFWHIVLPHLKRAIAVVVMIETIFLLSIFAEIHTTTAGGPGTATTNLAYFVYSLGLQQFDIGIASAGGIVAVVLANVVAFFLVRMLARNLKGVHEQ
;
A
#
# COMPACT_ATOMS: atom_id res chain seq x y z
N ALA A 1 -4.65 -9.20 -16.96
CA ALA A 1 -3.66 -8.22 -16.54
C ALA A 1 -4.29 -6.94 -15.97
N ILE A 2 -5.20 -6.25 -16.72
CA ILE A 2 -5.82 -4.97 -16.25
C ILE A 2 -6.55 -5.17 -14.93
N GLY A 3 -7.44 -6.18 -14.82
CA GLY A 3 -8.14 -6.45 -13.57
C GLY A 3 -7.21 -6.70 -12.39
N ASN A 4 -6.13 -7.46 -12.59
CA ASN A 4 -5.14 -7.73 -11.57
C ASN A 4 -4.40 -6.45 -11.14
N THR A 5 -4.08 -5.56 -12.09
CA THR A 5 -3.49 -4.25 -11.79
C THR A 5 -4.41 -3.42 -10.90
N LEU A 6 -5.69 -3.34 -11.24
CA LEU A 6 -6.66 -2.55 -10.47
C LEU A 6 -6.91 -3.15 -9.07
N VAL A 7 -7.02 -4.47 -8.96
CA VAL A 7 -7.18 -5.17 -7.68
C VAL A 7 -5.95 -4.95 -6.80
N LEU A 8 -4.74 -5.11 -7.36
CA LEU A 8 -3.50 -4.89 -6.63
C LEU A 8 -3.43 -3.45 -6.10
N ILE A 9 -3.58 -2.46 -6.97
CA ILE A 9 -3.50 -1.04 -6.60
C ILE A 9 -4.57 -0.69 -5.57
N GLY A 10 -5.83 -1.02 -5.84
CA GLY A 10 -6.94 -0.69 -4.95
C GLY A 10 -6.79 -1.31 -3.57
N SER A 11 -6.38 -2.57 -3.50
CA SER A 11 -6.17 -3.28 -2.23
C SER A 11 -4.98 -2.71 -1.45
N VAL A 12 -3.84 -2.46 -2.12
CA VAL A 12 -2.65 -1.89 -1.46
C VAL A 12 -2.95 -0.49 -0.94
N LEU A 13 -3.59 0.37 -1.75
CA LEU A 13 -4.00 1.71 -1.31
C LEU A 13 -4.93 1.67 -0.09
N ALA A 14 -5.93 0.79 -0.11
CA ALA A 14 -6.85 0.66 1.03
C ALA A 14 -6.09 0.24 2.30
N ILE A 15 -5.21 -0.75 2.20
CA ILE A 15 -4.43 -1.24 3.35
C ILE A 15 -3.43 -0.16 3.82
N SER A 16 -2.66 0.45 2.92
CA SER A 16 -1.63 1.42 3.28
C SER A 16 -2.22 2.68 3.92
N VAL A 17 -3.32 3.21 3.36
CA VAL A 17 -4.00 4.39 3.93
C VAL A 17 -4.62 4.07 5.29
N VAL A 18 -5.31 2.94 5.43
CA VAL A 18 -5.93 2.56 6.71
C VAL A 18 -4.85 2.27 7.76
N ALA A 19 -3.90 1.40 7.46
CA ALA A 19 -2.83 1.05 8.39
C ALA A 19 -1.92 2.25 8.69
N GLY A 20 -1.57 3.05 7.67
CA GLY A 20 -0.79 4.27 7.83
C GLY A 20 -1.50 5.30 8.72
N THR A 21 -2.82 5.47 8.56
CA THR A 21 -3.62 6.36 9.44
C THR A 21 -3.64 5.86 10.88
N LEU A 22 -3.87 4.55 11.08
CA LEU A 22 -3.89 3.96 12.43
C LEU A 22 -2.52 4.10 13.11
N LEU A 23 -1.44 3.82 12.37
CA LEU A 23 -0.08 4.04 12.85
C LEU A 23 0.20 5.52 13.14
N ALA A 24 -0.23 6.44 12.29
CA ALA A 24 -0.05 7.86 12.52
C ALA A 24 -0.73 8.32 13.82
N VAL A 25 -1.98 7.88 14.06
CA VAL A 25 -2.70 8.19 15.31
C VAL A 25 -2.02 7.55 16.52
N LEU A 26 -1.56 6.32 16.42
CA LEU A 26 -0.83 5.64 17.51
C LEU A 26 0.49 6.36 17.83
N PHE A 27 1.24 6.76 16.80
CA PHE A 27 2.52 7.44 16.94
C PHE A 27 2.40 8.96 17.18
N ASP A 28 1.22 9.53 17.15
CA ASP A 28 0.98 10.89 17.60
C ASP A 28 1.07 11.00 19.14
N GLN A 29 0.73 9.93 19.85
CA GLN A 29 0.82 9.85 21.30
C GLN A 29 2.28 9.66 21.77
N PRO A 30 2.68 10.31 22.88
CA PRO A 30 3.99 10.09 23.48
C PRO A 30 4.03 8.73 24.19
N PHE A 31 4.99 7.88 23.84
CA PHE A 31 5.28 6.63 24.55
C PHE A 31 6.77 6.32 24.57
N ALA A 32 7.21 5.51 25.55
CA ALA A 32 8.60 5.10 25.68
C ALA A 32 9.05 4.27 24.47
N GLY A 33 10.22 4.60 23.90
CA GLY A 33 10.74 3.89 22.72
C GLY A 33 10.14 4.32 21.37
N ARG A 34 9.31 5.37 21.31
CA ARG A 34 8.69 5.88 20.08
C ARG A 34 9.69 6.09 18.94
N GLY A 35 10.89 6.59 19.24
CA GLY A 35 11.93 6.81 18.22
C GLY A 35 12.38 5.52 17.55
N VAL A 36 12.71 4.50 18.34
CA VAL A 36 13.11 3.18 17.82
C VAL A 36 11.97 2.51 17.07
N ALA A 37 10.78 2.51 17.65
CA ALA A 37 9.60 1.95 17.00
C ALA A 37 9.30 2.62 15.64
N ARG A 38 9.47 3.95 15.53
CA ARG A 38 9.32 4.69 14.27
C ARG A 38 10.31 4.21 13.22
N ILE A 39 11.59 4.01 13.58
CA ILE A 39 12.61 3.50 12.65
C ILE A 39 12.21 2.10 12.15
N LEU A 40 11.75 1.22 13.02
CA LEU A 40 11.32 -0.13 12.66
C LEU A 40 10.10 -0.11 11.73
N VAL A 41 9.13 0.75 11.98
CA VAL A 41 7.94 0.90 11.12
C VAL A 41 8.30 1.46 9.75
N ILE A 42 9.30 2.35 9.66
CA ILE A 42 9.71 2.98 8.40
C ILE A 42 10.63 2.06 7.58
N SER A 43 11.38 1.16 8.22
CA SER A 43 12.42 0.36 7.57
C SER A 43 11.96 -0.44 6.34
N PRO A 44 10.72 -1.00 6.26
CA PRO A 44 10.28 -1.73 5.08
C PRO A 44 10.32 -0.91 3.77
N PHE A 45 10.05 0.37 3.84
CA PHE A 45 10.04 1.25 2.68
C PHE A 45 11.42 1.36 1.99
N PHE A 46 12.50 1.20 2.76
CA PHE A 46 13.87 1.28 2.25
C PHE A 46 14.41 -0.06 1.74
N VAL A 47 13.65 -1.15 1.90
CA VAL A 47 14.06 -2.46 1.39
C VAL A 47 13.84 -2.50 -0.12
N MET A 48 14.85 -2.93 -0.88
CA MET A 48 14.70 -3.11 -2.33
C MET A 48 13.54 -4.09 -2.64
N PRO A 49 12.70 -3.81 -3.64
CA PRO A 49 11.53 -4.63 -3.97
C PRO A 49 11.83 -6.12 -4.15
N THR A 50 12.88 -6.45 -4.87
CA THR A 50 13.33 -7.84 -5.06
C THR A 50 13.73 -8.52 -3.75
N VAL A 51 14.44 -7.78 -2.86
CA VAL A 51 14.87 -8.30 -1.57
C VAL A 51 13.66 -8.52 -0.65
N ALA A 52 12.73 -7.57 -0.61
CA ALA A 52 11.48 -7.72 0.12
C ALA A 52 10.71 -8.96 -0.34
N ALA A 53 10.57 -9.14 -1.65
CA ALA A 53 9.93 -10.31 -2.25
C ALA A 53 10.60 -11.62 -1.83
N LEU A 54 11.95 -11.68 -1.83
CA LEU A 54 12.71 -12.85 -1.39
C LEU A 54 12.54 -13.15 0.12
N ILE A 55 12.57 -12.11 0.96
CA ILE A 55 12.33 -12.25 2.41
C ILE A 55 10.94 -12.84 2.65
N TRP A 56 9.92 -12.28 2.02
CA TRP A 56 8.56 -12.77 2.19
C TRP A 56 8.37 -14.18 1.63
N LYS A 57 8.88 -14.47 0.42
CA LYS A 57 8.77 -15.79 -0.22
C LYS A 57 9.45 -16.89 0.61
N ASN A 58 10.69 -16.63 1.07
CA ASN A 58 11.50 -17.67 1.68
C ASN A 58 11.39 -17.70 3.20
N MET A 59 11.29 -16.54 3.88
CA MET A 59 11.31 -16.50 5.35
C MET A 59 9.92 -16.37 5.97
N MET A 60 8.97 -15.71 5.29
CA MET A 60 7.64 -15.47 5.86
C MET A 60 6.61 -16.50 5.38
N LEU A 61 6.47 -16.69 4.07
CA LEU A 61 5.37 -17.46 3.46
C LEU A 61 5.75 -18.87 3.03
N HIS A 62 7.00 -19.31 3.21
CA HIS A 62 7.40 -20.65 2.80
C HIS A 62 6.65 -21.72 3.59
N PRO A 63 6.01 -22.74 2.91
CA PRO A 63 5.11 -23.69 3.57
C PRO A 63 5.80 -24.65 4.55
N VAL A 64 7.12 -24.82 4.46
CA VAL A 64 7.85 -25.76 5.31
C VAL A 64 8.55 -25.07 6.48
N TYR A 65 9.33 -24.00 6.22
CA TYR A 65 10.18 -23.37 7.22
C TYR A 65 9.88 -21.87 7.42
N GLY A 66 8.88 -21.33 6.72
CA GLY A 66 8.48 -19.92 6.88
C GLY A 66 7.82 -19.64 8.22
N LEU A 67 7.86 -18.37 8.62
CA LEU A 67 7.26 -17.91 9.87
C LEU A 67 5.76 -18.23 9.94
N ALA A 68 5.02 -18.04 8.84
CA ALA A 68 3.59 -18.36 8.78
C ALA A 68 3.34 -19.87 9.00
N ALA A 69 4.19 -20.73 8.44
CA ALA A 69 4.10 -22.18 8.66
C ALA A 69 4.43 -22.58 10.10
N TRP A 70 5.41 -21.91 10.72
CA TRP A 70 5.76 -22.14 12.11
C TRP A 70 4.60 -21.73 13.04
N VAL A 71 4.01 -20.55 12.82
CA VAL A 71 2.85 -20.08 13.58
C VAL A 71 1.65 -21.03 13.42
N ALA A 72 1.34 -21.48 12.19
CA ALA A 72 0.25 -22.43 11.96
C ALA A 72 0.43 -23.72 12.79
N ARG A 73 1.63 -24.29 12.82
CA ARG A 73 1.94 -25.48 13.62
C ARG A 73 1.81 -25.26 15.12
N LEU A 74 2.13 -24.07 15.63
CA LEU A 74 1.93 -23.75 17.06
C LEU A 74 0.46 -23.84 17.47
N PHE A 75 -0.46 -23.53 16.56
CA PHE A 75 -1.90 -23.65 16.77
C PHE A 75 -2.50 -24.99 16.28
N GLY A 76 -1.66 -25.95 15.92
CA GLY A 76 -2.10 -27.26 15.43
C GLY A 76 -2.75 -27.26 14.05
N ALA A 77 -2.55 -26.17 13.27
CA ALA A 77 -3.06 -26.05 11.91
C ALA A 77 -2.03 -26.53 10.88
N GLU A 78 -2.51 -27.02 9.75
CA GLU A 78 -1.64 -27.36 8.63
C GLU A 78 -1.10 -26.10 7.95
N PRO A 79 0.20 -26.04 7.62
CA PRO A 79 0.80 -24.93 6.90
C PRO A 79 0.21 -24.79 5.50
N VAL A 80 -0.14 -23.57 5.14
CA VAL A 80 -0.69 -23.21 3.82
C VAL A 80 0.44 -22.76 2.90
N ASP A 81 0.45 -23.23 1.66
CA ASP A 81 1.28 -22.62 0.61
C ASP A 81 0.58 -21.35 0.08
N TRP A 82 0.93 -20.22 0.68
CA TRP A 82 0.33 -18.93 0.39
C TRP A 82 0.50 -18.49 -1.06
N LEU A 83 1.68 -18.76 -1.64
CA LEU A 83 1.98 -18.32 -3.01
C LEU A 83 1.28 -19.19 -4.06
N ALA A 84 0.95 -20.45 -3.73
CA ALA A 84 0.20 -21.31 -4.60
C ALA A 84 -1.32 -21.15 -4.45
N THR A 85 -1.81 -21.02 -3.20
CA THR A 85 -3.26 -21.01 -2.90
C THR A 85 -3.87 -19.60 -2.93
N HIS A 86 -3.10 -18.59 -2.50
CA HIS A 86 -3.56 -17.19 -2.41
C HIS A 86 -2.52 -16.22 -3.03
N PRO A 87 -2.14 -16.41 -4.30
CA PRO A 87 -1.01 -15.72 -4.90
C PRO A 87 -1.20 -14.19 -4.93
N MET A 88 -2.37 -13.70 -5.34
CA MET A 88 -2.65 -12.26 -5.40
C MET A 88 -2.66 -11.63 -4.00
N LEU A 89 -3.26 -12.30 -3.02
CA LEU A 89 -3.25 -11.83 -1.63
C LEU A 89 -1.83 -11.74 -1.06
N SER A 90 -1.00 -12.74 -1.37
CA SER A 90 0.41 -12.75 -0.96
C SER A 90 1.17 -11.55 -1.52
N VAL A 91 1.01 -11.25 -2.81
CA VAL A 91 1.62 -10.08 -3.45
C VAL A 91 1.10 -8.78 -2.83
N ILE A 92 -0.21 -8.67 -2.59
CA ILE A 92 -0.83 -7.50 -1.94
C ILE A 92 -0.22 -7.27 -0.55
N ILE A 93 -0.06 -8.31 0.26
CA ILE A 93 0.54 -8.20 1.61
C ILE A 93 1.99 -7.70 1.52
N ILE A 94 2.79 -8.23 0.61
CA ILE A 94 4.19 -7.83 0.43
C ILE A 94 4.28 -6.35 0.05
N VAL A 95 3.51 -5.94 -0.95
CA VAL A 95 3.52 -4.56 -1.45
C VAL A 95 2.95 -3.59 -0.41
N ALA A 96 1.85 -3.96 0.26
CA ALA A 96 1.26 -3.14 1.32
C ALA A 96 2.23 -2.97 2.50
N TRP A 97 2.96 -4.02 2.90
CA TRP A 97 3.99 -3.93 3.93
C TRP A 97 5.10 -2.94 3.56
N GLN A 98 5.50 -2.88 2.28
CA GLN A 98 6.50 -1.92 1.82
C GLN A 98 5.97 -0.48 1.76
N TRP A 99 4.71 -0.27 1.35
CA TRP A 99 4.16 1.06 1.09
C TRP A 99 3.45 1.70 2.29
N THR A 100 2.97 0.91 3.25
CA THR A 100 2.36 1.43 4.49
C THR A 100 3.24 2.44 5.23
N PRO A 101 4.58 2.27 5.35
CA PRO A 101 5.44 3.27 5.98
C PRO A 101 5.44 4.62 5.29
N PHE A 102 5.30 4.67 3.98
CA PHE A 102 5.19 5.92 3.23
C PHE A 102 3.90 6.67 3.61
N ALA A 103 2.76 5.97 3.58
CA ALA A 103 1.49 6.52 4.03
C ALA A 103 1.59 7.00 5.49
N PHE A 104 2.15 6.18 6.37
CA PHE A 104 2.36 6.52 7.78
C PHE A 104 3.14 7.83 7.96
N LEU A 105 4.26 8.02 7.25
CA LEU A 105 5.09 9.23 7.37
C LEU A 105 4.34 10.50 6.97
N ILE A 106 3.67 10.46 5.82
CA ILE A 106 2.93 11.61 5.30
C ILE A 106 1.75 11.95 6.23
N LEU A 107 1.00 10.92 6.66
CA LEU A 107 -0.16 11.11 7.51
C LEU A 107 0.22 11.54 8.93
N LEU A 108 1.33 11.01 9.49
CA LEU A 108 1.84 11.46 10.78
C LEU A 108 2.27 12.93 10.74
N THR A 109 2.98 13.35 9.68
CA THR A 109 3.39 14.74 9.53
C THR A 109 2.19 15.66 9.41
N ALA A 110 1.17 15.26 8.64
CA ALA A 110 -0.08 16.00 8.53
C ALA A 110 -0.83 16.07 9.87
N LEU A 111 -0.86 14.95 10.62
CA LEU A 111 -1.53 14.91 11.92
C LEU A 111 -0.85 15.80 12.96
N GLN A 112 0.48 15.91 12.91
CA GLN A 112 1.28 16.76 13.78
C GLN A 112 1.11 18.27 13.47
N SER A 113 0.56 18.62 12.32
CA SER A 113 0.21 20.00 11.98
C SER A 113 -1.19 20.41 12.48
N LEU A 114 -1.96 19.49 13.04
CA LEU A 114 -3.25 19.77 13.65
C LEU A 114 -3.03 20.48 14.98
N ASP A 115 -3.70 21.64 15.16
CA ASP A 115 -3.62 22.42 16.38
C ASP A 115 -4.11 21.60 17.59
N PRO A 116 -3.25 21.42 18.62
CA PRO A 116 -3.63 20.70 19.84
C PRO A 116 -4.85 21.29 20.55
N GLU A 117 -5.03 22.62 20.51
CA GLU A 117 -6.14 23.30 21.16
C GLU A 117 -7.51 22.83 20.63
N GLN A 118 -7.59 22.46 19.34
CA GLN A 118 -8.81 21.90 18.76
C GLN A 118 -9.18 20.56 19.37
N LYS A 119 -8.18 19.68 19.64
CA LYS A 119 -8.40 18.39 20.30
C LYS A 119 -8.80 18.57 21.76
N GLU A 120 -8.12 19.49 22.46
CA GLU A 120 -8.37 19.78 23.87
C GLU A 120 -9.75 20.40 24.06
N ALA A 121 -10.15 21.37 23.25
CA ALA A 121 -11.48 21.97 23.28
C ALA A 121 -12.58 20.90 23.09
N ALA A 122 -12.42 20.03 22.11
CA ALA A 122 -13.37 18.94 21.86
C ALA A 122 -13.45 17.97 23.05
N GLN A 123 -12.33 17.71 23.76
CA GLN A 123 -12.32 16.89 24.97
C GLN A 123 -13.07 17.56 26.13
N LEU A 124 -12.89 18.88 26.29
CA LEU A 124 -13.61 19.65 27.29
C LEU A 124 -15.12 19.67 27.03
N ASP A 125 -15.52 19.67 25.75
CA ASP A 125 -16.92 19.53 25.31
C ASP A 125 -17.47 18.10 25.49
N GLY A 126 -16.68 17.16 26.03
CA GLY A 126 -17.09 15.78 26.29
C GLY A 126 -17.08 14.87 25.04
N ALA A 127 -16.39 15.25 23.98
CA ALA A 127 -16.28 14.38 22.79
C ALA A 127 -15.42 13.14 23.08
N SER A 128 -15.92 11.97 22.71
CA SER A 128 -15.15 10.73 22.80
C SER A 128 -13.99 10.70 21.78
N PRO A 129 -12.91 9.93 22.03
CA PRO A 129 -11.79 9.82 21.10
C PRO A 129 -12.21 9.41 19.66
N VAL A 130 -13.22 8.54 19.55
CA VAL A 130 -13.78 8.14 18.25
C VAL A 130 -14.47 9.31 17.55
N ARG A 131 -15.20 10.16 18.30
CA ARG A 131 -15.84 11.35 17.74
C ARG A 131 -14.80 12.37 17.29
N ILE A 132 -13.74 12.60 18.05
CA ILE A 132 -12.61 13.46 17.70
C ILE A 132 -11.93 12.93 16.42
N PHE A 133 -11.69 11.63 16.32
CA PHE A 133 -11.11 11.03 15.12
C PHE A 133 -11.94 11.31 13.87
N TRP A 134 -13.24 11.04 13.90
CA TRP A 134 -14.10 11.18 12.71
C TRP A 134 -14.39 12.62 12.32
N HIS A 135 -14.49 13.56 13.29
CA HIS A 135 -14.92 14.94 13.03
C HIS A 135 -13.80 15.96 12.97
N ILE A 136 -12.63 15.66 13.56
CA ILE A 136 -11.48 16.57 13.58
C ILE A 136 -10.30 15.95 12.83
N VAL A 137 -9.83 14.78 13.26
CA VAL A 137 -8.60 14.16 12.72
C VAL A 137 -8.77 13.76 11.26
N LEU A 138 -9.77 12.94 10.94
CA LEU A 138 -9.95 12.42 9.60
C LEU A 138 -10.25 13.52 8.56
N PRO A 139 -11.10 14.53 8.83
CA PRO A 139 -11.25 15.68 7.94
C PRO A 139 -9.97 16.46 7.70
N HIS A 140 -9.15 16.66 8.74
CA HIS A 140 -7.84 17.31 8.61
C HIS A 140 -6.89 16.50 7.71
N LEU A 141 -6.89 15.17 7.82
CA LEU A 141 -6.03 14.28 7.03
C LEU A 141 -6.45 14.12 5.57
N LYS A 142 -7.64 14.55 5.16
CA LYS A 142 -8.16 14.33 3.79
C LYS A 142 -7.20 14.75 2.68
N ARG A 143 -6.51 15.88 2.84
CA ARG A 143 -5.53 16.38 1.86
C ARG A 143 -4.30 15.48 1.80
N ALA A 144 -3.77 15.10 2.95
CA ALA A 144 -2.62 14.22 3.04
C ALA A 144 -2.95 12.81 2.48
N ILE A 145 -4.14 12.29 2.78
CA ILE A 145 -4.63 11.03 2.18
C ILE A 145 -4.69 11.13 0.65
N ALA A 146 -5.20 12.24 0.11
CA ALA A 146 -5.26 12.42 -1.34
C ALA A 146 -3.85 12.45 -1.97
N VAL A 147 -2.88 13.05 -1.31
CA VAL A 147 -1.47 13.07 -1.75
C VAL A 147 -0.88 11.65 -1.69
N VAL A 148 -1.09 10.91 -0.60
CA VAL A 148 -0.64 9.51 -0.46
C VAL A 148 -1.23 8.66 -1.58
N VAL A 149 -2.54 8.70 -1.78
CA VAL A 149 -3.23 7.94 -2.84
C VAL A 149 -2.68 8.27 -4.22
N MET A 150 -2.43 9.55 -4.51
CA MET A 150 -1.89 9.97 -5.79
C MET A 150 -0.47 9.42 -6.01
N ILE A 151 0.42 9.60 -5.06
CA ILE A 151 1.82 9.18 -5.19
C ILE A 151 1.90 7.65 -5.25
N GLU A 152 1.27 6.94 -4.32
CA GLU A 152 1.28 5.48 -4.31
C GLU A 152 0.69 4.92 -5.60
N THR A 153 -0.42 5.46 -6.12
CA THR A 153 -1.01 4.96 -7.37
C THR A 153 -0.02 5.01 -8.53
N ILE A 154 0.74 6.12 -8.66
CA ILE A 154 1.72 6.28 -9.73
C ILE A 154 2.80 5.19 -9.64
N PHE A 155 3.32 4.91 -8.44
CA PHE A 155 4.34 3.89 -8.24
C PHE A 155 3.78 2.47 -8.35
N LEU A 156 2.58 2.22 -7.83
CA LEU A 156 1.95 0.90 -7.86
C LEU A 156 1.58 0.44 -9.28
N LEU A 157 1.36 1.36 -10.22
CA LEU A 157 1.17 1.02 -11.63
C LEU A 157 2.38 0.33 -12.25
N SER A 158 3.58 0.56 -11.72
CA SER A 158 4.85 -0.02 -12.20
C SER A 158 5.34 -1.21 -11.36
N ILE A 159 4.54 -1.74 -10.43
CA ILE A 159 4.89 -2.92 -9.65
C ILE A 159 5.18 -4.11 -10.58
N PHE A 160 6.41 -4.62 -10.47
CA PHE A 160 6.93 -5.70 -11.31
C PHE A 160 7.80 -6.68 -10.51
N ALA A 161 8.78 -6.16 -9.75
CA ALA A 161 9.81 -6.98 -9.12
C ALA A 161 9.25 -7.97 -8.10
N GLU A 162 8.25 -7.57 -7.35
CA GLU A 162 7.58 -8.40 -6.34
C GLU A 162 6.87 -9.57 -7.00
N ILE A 163 6.12 -9.32 -8.09
CA ILE A 163 5.43 -10.37 -8.85
C ILE A 163 6.45 -11.29 -9.52
N HIS A 164 7.45 -10.73 -10.19
CA HIS A 164 8.46 -11.51 -10.90
C HIS A 164 9.22 -12.47 -9.97
N THR A 165 9.61 -11.98 -8.78
CA THR A 165 10.42 -12.74 -7.82
C THR A 165 9.60 -13.77 -7.04
N THR A 166 8.31 -13.49 -6.75
CA THR A 166 7.48 -14.38 -5.95
C THR A 166 6.75 -15.42 -6.79
N THR A 167 5.77 -14.99 -7.57
CA THR A 167 4.80 -15.82 -8.28
C THR A 167 5.11 -16.00 -9.77
N ALA A 168 5.96 -15.16 -10.34
CA ALA A 168 6.20 -15.06 -11.79
C ALA A 168 4.89 -15.00 -12.60
N GLY A 169 3.92 -14.23 -12.11
CA GLY A 169 2.60 -14.05 -12.71
C GLY A 169 1.58 -15.14 -12.42
N GLY A 170 2.02 -16.28 -11.82
CA GLY A 170 1.24 -17.50 -11.64
C GLY A 170 0.45 -17.59 -10.32
N PRO A 171 -0.21 -18.74 -10.11
CA PRO A 171 -0.47 -19.83 -11.06
C PRO A 171 -1.33 -19.35 -12.26
N GLY A 172 -1.00 -19.85 -13.44
CA GLY A 172 -1.60 -19.34 -14.69
C GLY A 172 -1.33 -17.84 -14.88
N THR A 173 -2.35 -17.00 -14.78
CA THR A 173 -2.23 -15.51 -14.87
C THR A 173 -2.76 -14.81 -13.62
N ALA A 174 -2.82 -15.52 -12.48
CA ALA A 174 -3.49 -15.05 -11.27
C ALA A 174 -2.91 -13.74 -10.71
N THR A 175 -1.60 -13.52 -10.86
CA THR A 175 -0.92 -12.29 -10.41
C THR A 175 -0.34 -11.45 -11.55
N THR A 176 -0.60 -11.83 -12.81
CA THR A 176 -0.12 -11.10 -13.97
C THR A 176 -0.78 -9.72 -14.04
N ASN A 177 -0.04 -8.67 -13.64
CA ASN A 177 -0.43 -7.27 -13.84
C ASN A 177 0.06 -6.77 -15.22
N LEU A 178 -0.23 -5.51 -15.56
CA LEU A 178 0.17 -4.95 -16.86
C LEU A 178 1.69 -4.88 -17.03
N ALA A 179 2.43 -4.50 -16.00
CA ALA A 179 3.89 -4.41 -16.07
C ALA A 179 4.53 -5.78 -16.32
N TYR A 180 4.10 -6.79 -15.56
CA TYR A 180 4.58 -8.16 -15.75
C TYR A 180 4.13 -8.75 -17.11
N PHE A 181 2.93 -8.45 -17.57
CA PHE A 181 2.40 -8.87 -18.86
C PHE A 181 3.28 -8.37 -20.02
N VAL A 182 3.59 -7.07 -20.04
CA VAL A 182 4.46 -6.49 -21.07
C VAL A 182 5.85 -7.12 -21.04
N TYR A 183 6.42 -7.34 -19.86
CA TYR A 183 7.71 -7.99 -19.70
C TYR A 183 7.69 -9.44 -20.20
N SER A 184 6.70 -10.24 -19.82
CA SER A 184 6.64 -11.65 -20.19
C SER A 184 6.46 -11.85 -21.69
N LEU A 185 5.65 -11.04 -22.34
CA LEU A 185 5.47 -11.10 -23.78
C LEU A 185 6.69 -10.55 -24.55
N GLY A 186 7.20 -9.39 -24.13
CA GLY A 186 8.29 -8.74 -24.86
C GLY A 186 9.65 -9.42 -24.69
N LEU A 187 9.98 -9.84 -23.46
CA LEU A 187 11.34 -10.31 -23.14
C LEU A 187 11.44 -11.83 -22.93
N GLN A 188 10.36 -12.52 -22.56
CA GLN A 188 10.37 -13.98 -22.42
C GLN A 188 9.85 -14.71 -23.65
N GLN A 189 8.78 -14.18 -24.29
CA GLN A 189 8.16 -14.80 -25.46
C GLN A 189 8.58 -14.15 -26.77
N PHE A 190 9.28 -13.01 -26.72
CA PHE A 190 9.72 -12.22 -27.89
C PHE A 190 8.57 -11.77 -28.82
N ASP A 191 7.34 -11.72 -28.28
CA ASP A 191 6.19 -11.15 -28.99
C ASP A 191 6.13 -9.64 -28.78
N ILE A 192 6.95 -8.93 -29.55
CA ILE A 192 7.10 -7.48 -29.44
C ILE A 192 5.82 -6.75 -29.84
N GLY A 193 5.03 -7.33 -30.77
CA GLY A 193 3.78 -6.73 -31.22
C GLY A 193 2.75 -6.62 -30.11
N ILE A 194 2.45 -7.74 -29.44
CA ILE A 194 1.48 -7.77 -28.34
C ILE A 194 2.04 -7.04 -27.11
N ALA A 195 3.34 -7.17 -26.82
CA ALA A 195 3.98 -6.44 -25.72
C ALA A 195 3.87 -4.91 -25.90
N SER A 196 4.10 -4.40 -27.13
CA SER A 196 3.96 -2.96 -27.43
C SER A 196 2.50 -2.50 -27.27
N ALA A 197 1.53 -3.28 -27.74
CA ALA A 197 0.12 -2.99 -27.53
C ALA A 197 -0.24 -2.94 -26.04
N GLY A 198 0.27 -3.91 -25.26
CA GLY A 198 0.13 -3.93 -23.80
C GLY A 198 0.75 -2.69 -23.12
N GLY A 199 1.92 -2.24 -23.61
CA GLY A 199 2.57 -1.02 -23.14
C GLY A 199 1.74 0.23 -23.41
N ILE A 200 1.14 0.36 -24.60
CA ILE A 200 0.22 1.47 -24.91
C ILE A 200 -1.00 1.46 -23.98
N VAL A 201 -1.60 0.30 -23.75
CA VAL A 201 -2.72 0.16 -22.81
C VAL A 201 -2.31 0.57 -21.39
N ALA A 202 -1.11 0.18 -20.94
CA ALA A 202 -0.59 0.58 -19.63
C ALA A 202 -0.44 2.11 -19.51
N VAL A 203 0.12 2.76 -20.54
CA VAL A 203 0.25 4.23 -20.59
C VAL A 203 -1.11 4.92 -20.59
N VAL A 204 -2.05 4.45 -21.39
CA VAL A 204 -3.42 5.00 -21.43
C VAL A 204 -4.09 4.87 -20.04
N LEU A 205 -4.02 3.68 -19.43
CA LEU A 205 -4.55 3.45 -18.08
C LEU A 205 -3.91 4.40 -17.06
N ALA A 206 -2.58 4.53 -17.08
CA ALA A 206 -1.87 5.42 -16.18
C ALA A 206 -2.31 6.88 -16.33
N ASN A 207 -2.45 7.37 -17.57
CA ASN A 207 -2.93 8.73 -17.83
C ASN A 207 -4.38 8.94 -17.38
N VAL A 208 -5.27 7.98 -17.62
CA VAL A 208 -6.66 8.05 -17.15
C VAL A 208 -6.72 8.14 -15.64
N VAL A 209 -5.99 7.26 -14.94
CA VAL A 209 -5.92 7.26 -13.47
C VAL A 209 -5.35 8.56 -12.96
N ALA A 210 -4.22 9.03 -13.52
CA ALA A 210 -3.59 10.29 -13.13
C ALA A 210 -4.53 11.49 -13.33
N PHE A 211 -5.26 11.55 -14.44
CA PHE A 211 -6.24 12.60 -14.71
C PHE A 211 -7.32 12.69 -13.62
N PHE A 212 -7.90 11.55 -13.25
CA PHE A 212 -8.92 11.51 -12.19
C PHE A 212 -8.35 11.92 -10.83
N LEU A 213 -7.15 11.47 -10.49
CA LEU A 213 -6.49 11.79 -9.22
C LEU A 213 -6.17 13.30 -9.13
N VAL A 214 -5.59 13.87 -10.19
CA VAL A 214 -5.28 15.32 -10.24
C VAL A 214 -6.58 16.14 -10.13
N ARG A 215 -7.65 15.74 -10.82
CA ARG A 215 -8.94 16.43 -10.75
C ARG A 215 -9.56 16.33 -9.34
N MET A 216 -9.45 15.18 -8.69
CA MET A 216 -9.90 15.00 -7.30
C MET A 216 -9.13 15.89 -6.34
N LEU A 217 -7.80 15.97 -6.48
CA LEU A 217 -6.96 16.82 -5.66
C LEU A 217 -7.26 18.31 -5.90
N ALA A 218 -7.41 18.73 -7.14
CA ALA A 218 -7.73 20.13 -7.50
C ALA A 218 -9.09 20.59 -6.91
N ARG A 219 -10.09 19.71 -6.86
CA ARG A 219 -11.38 20.00 -6.22
C ARG A 219 -11.24 20.18 -4.70
N ASN A 220 -10.42 19.36 -4.06
CA ASN A 220 -10.17 19.45 -2.61
C ASN A 220 -9.37 20.72 -2.23
N LEU A 221 -8.60 21.28 -3.16
CA LEU A 221 -7.85 22.53 -2.94
C LEU A 221 -8.71 23.77 -3.13
N LYS A 222 -9.68 23.78 -4.06
CA LYS A 222 -10.54 24.94 -4.33
C LYS A 222 -11.54 25.24 -3.20
N GLY A 223 -11.98 24.24 -2.45
CA GLY A 223 -12.94 24.41 -1.34
C GLY A 223 -12.39 25.16 -0.12
N VAL A 224 -11.18 25.71 -0.17
CA VAL A 224 -10.52 26.41 0.96
C VAL A 224 -10.39 27.91 0.72
N HIS A 225 -10.57 28.37 -0.50
CA HIS A 225 -10.53 29.82 -0.80
C HIS A 225 -11.91 30.49 -0.69
N GLU A 226 -12.97 29.73 -0.35
CA GLU A 226 -14.35 30.25 -0.21
C GLU A 226 -14.84 30.22 1.27
N GLN A 227 -13.97 30.01 2.22
CA GLN A 227 -14.23 30.21 3.66
C GLN A 227 -13.20 31.20 4.20
#